data_3bf4efd605cbdb7db11ff1dd1f854432
#
_entry.id   3bf4efd605cbdb7db11ff1dd1f854432
#
_cell.length_a   1.000
_cell.length_b   1.000
_cell.length_c   1.000
_cell.angle_alpha   90.00
_cell.angle_beta   90.00
_cell.angle_gamma   90.00
#
_symmetry.space_group_name_H-M   'P 1'
#
loop_
_entity.id
_entity.type
_entity.pdbx_description
1 polymer ?
#
loop_
_entity_poly.entity_id
_entity_poly.type
_entity_poly.pdbx_seq_one_letter_code
_entity_poly.pdbx_strand_id
1 'polypeptide(L)'
;MGAQKHFGEIVEEQSSLPLYTLGIASQLSEIPSHSIRQYIDEGLIIPFKLESKRHLFSRNDIERLKLIRSYIRDRGLNFSGVRALMAMIPCWSIRECSENDRSSCGAYTDNFQPCWEASEKGRLCKNENCRDCKVYNSLDTETGIKAVLKTLL
;
A
#
# COMPACT_ATOMS: atom_id res chain seq x y z
N MET A 1 15.85 -0.75 -28.17
CA MET A 1 14.69 -0.28 -27.40
C MET A 1 14.02 -1.34 -26.51
N GLY A 2 14.26 -2.64 -26.72
CA GLY A 2 13.68 -3.71 -25.88
C GLY A 2 14.37 -3.98 -24.54
N ALA A 3 15.67 -3.73 -24.43
CA ALA A 3 16.47 -4.09 -23.24
C ALA A 3 16.20 -3.23 -22.01
N GLN A 4 15.85 -1.96 -22.15
CA GLN A 4 15.59 -1.07 -21.03
C GLN A 4 14.24 -1.34 -20.34
N LYS A 5 13.20 -1.75 -21.09
CA LYS A 5 11.91 -2.14 -20.50
C LYS A 5 12.03 -3.43 -19.69
N HIS A 6 12.77 -4.41 -20.21
CA HIS A 6 12.94 -5.70 -19.54
C HIS A 6 13.77 -5.60 -18.25
N PHE A 7 14.76 -4.70 -18.21
CA PHE A 7 15.56 -4.47 -17.01
C PHE A 7 14.74 -3.77 -15.90
N GLY A 8 13.88 -2.83 -16.26
CA GLY A 8 12.98 -2.17 -15.30
C GLY A 8 11.98 -3.15 -14.67
N GLU A 9 11.38 -4.03 -15.45
CA GLU A 9 10.45 -5.06 -14.97
C GLU A 9 11.12 -6.05 -14.02
N ILE A 10 12.35 -6.47 -14.29
CA ILE A 10 13.11 -7.38 -13.41
C ILE A 10 13.44 -6.70 -12.08
N VAL A 11 13.81 -5.43 -12.07
CA VAL A 11 14.13 -4.68 -10.85
C VAL A 11 12.86 -4.47 -10.00
N GLU A 12 11.72 -4.17 -10.61
CA GLU A 12 10.44 -4.04 -9.92
C GLU A 12 10.00 -5.38 -9.31
N GLU A 13 10.14 -6.47 -10.05
CA GLU A 13 9.81 -7.81 -9.58
C GLU A 13 10.67 -8.20 -8.38
N GLN A 14 11.97 -7.93 -8.41
CA GLN A 14 12.87 -8.18 -7.28
C GLN A 14 12.54 -7.31 -6.05
N SER A 15 12.11 -6.08 -6.24
CA SER A 15 11.75 -5.16 -5.17
C SER A 15 10.48 -5.56 -4.43
N SER A 16 9.60 -6.34 -5.05
CA SER A 16 8.36 -6.85 -4.45
C SER A 16 8.52 -8.18 -3.72
N LEU A 17 9.66 -8.87 -3.85
CA LEU A 17 9.88 -10.17 -3.20
C LEU A 17 9.92 -10.02 -1.66
N PRO A 18 9.13 -10.82 -0.93
CA PRO A 18 9.09 -10.79 0.54
C PRO A 18 10.27 -11.56 1.14
N LEU A 19 11.40 -10.89 1.30
CA LEU A 19 12.68 -11.49 1.72
C LEU A 19 13.06 -11.19 3.18
N TYR A 20 12.50 -10.13 3.78
CA TYR A 20 12.95 -9.64 5.07
C TYR A 20 12.01 -10.03 6.20
N THR A 21 12.58 -10.53 7.30
CA THR A 21 11.85 -10.74 8.55
C THR A 21 11.50 -9.40 9.20
N LEU A 22 10.61 -9.42 10.20
CA LEU A 22 10.27 -8.22 10.98
C LEU A 22 11.52 -7.56 11.61
N GLY A 23 12.43 -8.36 12.14
CA GLY A 23 13.68 -7.84 12.73
C GLY A 23 14.58 -7.14 11.71
N ILE A 24 14.73 -7.73 10.53
CA ILE A 24 15.50 -7.11 9.44
C ILE A 24 14.77 -5.87 8.91
N ALA A 25 13.46 -5.91 8.74
CA ALA A 25 12.67 -4.76 8.34
C ALA A 25 12.81 -3.60 9.33
N SER A 26 12.82 -3.90 10.62
CA SER A 26 13.06 -2.92 11.68
C SER A 26 14.44 -2.26 11.54
N GLN A 27 15.47 -3.03 11.30
CA GLN A 27 16.82 -2.51 11.09
C GLN A 27 16.93 -1.65 9.84
N LEU A 28 16.41 -2.13 8.71
CA LEU A 28 16.50 -1.42 7.42
C LEU A 28 15.66 -0.14 7.37
N SER A 29 14.53 -0.11 8.04
CA SER A 29 13.65 1.05 8.10
C SER A 29 13.99 2.02 9.24
N GLU A 30 14.81 1.57 10.20
CA GLU A 30 15.08 2.28 11.45
C GLU A 30 13.81 2.56 12.27
N ILE A 31 12.83 1.66 12.17
CA ILE A 31 11.56 1.72 12.89
C ILE A 31 11.51 0.55 13.88
N PRO A 32 11.21 0.80 15.17
CA PRO A 32 11.09 -0.28 16.14
C PRO A 32 10.04 -1.32 15.71
N SER A 33 10.30 -2.60 15.97
CA SER A 33 9.40 -3.69 15.59
C SER A 33 7.98 -3.53 16.11
N HIS A 34 7.79 -2.98 17.32
CA HIS A 34 6.47 -2.72 17.87
C HIS A 34 5.70 -1.66 17.06
N SER A 35 6.39 -0.65 16.54
CA SER A 35 5.77 0.36 15.69
C SER A 35 5.36 -0.23 14.34
N ILE A 36 6.18 -1.10 13.76
CA ILE A 36 5.82 -1.81 12.52
C ILE A 36 4.55 -2.66 12.74
N ARG A 37 4.45 -3.37 13.87
CA ARG A 37 3.24 -4.12 14.22
C ARG A 37 2.02 -3.22 14.33
N GLN A 38 2.16 -2.05 14.95
CA GLN A 38 1.06 -1.06 15.00
C GLN A 38 0.63 -0.62 13.60
N TYR A 39 1.58 -0.39 12.69
CA TYR A 39 1.24 0.00 11.31
C TYR A 39 0.48 -1.11 10.57
N ILE A 40 0.80 -2.37 10.84
CA ILE A 40 0.07 -3.52 10.31
C ILE A 40 -1.35 -3.56 10.90
N ASP A 41 -1.47 -3.45 12.22
CA ASP A 41 -2.76 -3.51 12.92
C ASP A 41 -3.68 -2.34 12.52
N GLU A 42 -3.11 -1.19 12.22
CA GLU A 42 -3.84 0.00 11.74
C GLU A 42 -4.16 -0.03 10.23
N GLY A 43 -3.78 -1.10 9.53
CA GLY A 43 -4.07 -1.26 8.11
C GLY A 43 -3.27 -0.36 7.18
N LEU A 44 -2.15 0.18 7.64
CA LEU A 44 -1.31 1.08 6.82
C LEU A 44 -0.39 0.32 5.86
N ILE A 45 -0.06 -0.91 6.21
CA ILE A 45 0.79 -1.80 5.42
C ILE A 45 0.27 -3.24 5.50
N ILE A 46 0.35 -3.94 4.38
CA ILE A 46 -0.01 -5.36 4.26
C ILE A 46 1.28 -6.16 4.07
N PRO A 47 1.81 -6.82 5.10
CA PRO A 47 2.98 -7.69 4.94
C PRO A 47 2.59 -8.98 4.22
N PHE A 48 3.58 -9.66 3.66
CA PHE A 48 3.41 -11.04 3.23
C PHE A 48 3.33 -11.94 4.46
N LYS A 49 2.34 -12.84 4.51
CA LYS A 49 2.11 -13.72 5.64
C LYS A 49 2.40 -15.17 5.25
N LEU A 50 3.36 -15.80 5.93
CA LEU A 50 3.64 -17.20 5.79
C LEU A 50 2.55 -18.06 6.47
N GLU A 51 2.46 -19.33 6.12
CA GLU A 51 1.57 -20.31 6.79
C GLU A 51 1.85 -20.39 8.30
N SER A 52 3.11 -20.21 8.71
CA SER A 52 3.53 -20.11 10.12
C SER A 52 3.05 -18.84 10.84
N LYS A 53 2.25 -18.00 10.19
CA LYS A 53 1.80 -16.66 10.63
C LYS A 53 2.92 -15.63 10.79
N ARG A 54 4.14 -15.94 10.38
CA ARG A 54 5.23 -14.96 10.33
C ARG A 54 5.04 -13.99 9.19
N HIS A 55 5.37 -12.73 9.44
CA HIS A 55 5.37 -11.68 8.44
C HIS A 55 6.72 -11.57 7.74
N LEU A 56 6.68 -11.42 6.43
CA LEU A 56 7.84 -11.06 5.61
C LEU A 56 7.57 -9.75 4.89
N PHE A 57 8.64 -9.04 4.61
CA PHE A 57 8.61 -7.71 4.00
C PHE A 57 9.49 -7.69 2.75
N SER A 58 9.05 -6.96 1.75
CA SER A 58 9.83 -6.67 0.55
C SER A 58 10.62 -5.36 0.71
N ARG A 59 11.47 -5.05 -0.27
CA ARG A 59 12.12 -3.74 -0.35
C ARG A 59 11.09 -2.62 -0.47
N ASN A 60 10.04 -2.81 -1.26
CA ASN A 60 8.94 -1.85 -1.39
C ASN A 60 8.23 -1.62 -0.07
N ASP A 61 8.06 -2.65 0.74
CA ASP A 61 7.50 -2.53 2.09
C ASP A 61 8.38 -1.67 3.00
N ILE A 62 9.71 -1.81 2.91
CA ILE A 62 10.63 -0.98 3.71
C ILE A 62 10.46 0.50 3.35
N GLU A 63 10.36 0.84 2.07
CA GLU A 63 10.13 2.21 1.63
C GLU A 63 8.75 2.73 2.07
N ARG A 64 7.72 1.88 2.02
CA ARG A 64 6.39 2.22 2.54
C ARG A 64 6.42 2.48 4.06
N LEU A 65 7.14 1.68 4.82
CA LEU A 65 7.32 1.90 6.26
C LEU A 65 7.97 3.25 6.55
N LYS A 66 9.00 3.61 5.82
CA LYS A 66 9.65 4.93 5.94
C LYS A 66 8.71 6.08 5.61
N LEU A 67 7.90 5.94 4.57
CA LEU A 67 6.89 6.93 4.20
C LEU A 67 5.84 7.12 5.31
N ILE A 68 5.29 6.02 5.84
CA ILE A 68 4.33 6.06 6.94
C ILE A 68 4.93 6.78 8.15
N ARG A 69 6.16 6.44 8.51
CA ARG A 69 6.87 7.09 9.60
C ARG A 69 7.04 8.59 9.37
N SER A 70 7.37 9.01 8.15
CA SER A 70 7.51 10.43 7.82
C SER A 70 6.20 11.18 7.98
N TYR A 71 5.07 10.60 7.60
CA TYR A 71 3.75 11.20 7.83
C TYR A 71 3.46 11.39 9.32
N ILE A 72 3.81 10.42 10.14
CA ILE A 72 3.53 10.46 11.59
C ILE A 72 4.50 11.39 12.30
N ARG A 73 5.80 11.26 12.08
CA ARG A 73 6.82 12.01 12.82
C ARG A 73 7.12 13.39 12.27
N ASP A 74 7.24 13.50 10.95
CA ASP A 74 7.69 14.75 10.31
C ASP A 74 6.52 15.65 9.95
N ARG A 75 5.34 15.07 9.68
CA ARG A 75 4.12 15.79 9.29
C ARG A 75 3.06 15.87 10.37
N GLY A 76 3.25 15.18 11.48
CA GLY A 76 2.36 15.24 12.63
C GLY A 76 1.01 14.55 12.43
N LEU A 77 0.88 13.63 11.47
CA LEU A 77 -0.34 12.85 11.29
C LEU A 77 -0.42 11.74 12.34
N ASN A 78 -1.63 11.48 12.83
CA ASN A 78 -1.94 10.26 13.57
C ASN A 78 -2.31 9.13 12.59
N PHE A 79 -2.56 7.92 13.09
CA PHE A 79 -2.93 6.78 12.24
C PHE A 79 -4.20 7.04 11.43
N SER A 80 -5.21 7.67 12.02
CA SER A 80 -6.44 8.04 11.31
C SER A 80 -6.18 9.01 10.17
N GLY A 81 -5.29 9.98 10.36
CA GLY A 81 -4.87 10.93 9.33
C GLY A 81 -4.15 10.24 8.18
N VAL A 82 -3.26 9.29 8.48
CA VAL A 82 -2.56 8.51 7.44
C VAL A 82 -3.55 7.63 6.68
N ARG A 83 -4.49 6.96 7.36
CA ARG A 83 -5.56 6.19 6.71
C ARG A 83 -6.42 7.06 5.78
N ALA A 84 -6.85 8.22 6.25
CA ALA A 84 -7.64 9.15 5.44
C ALA A 84 -6.87 9.63 4.21
N LEU A 85 -5.57 9.89 4.35
CA LEU A 85 -4.71 10.25 3.23
C LEU A 85 -4.63 9.11 2.20
N MET A 86 -4.46 7.87 2.65
CA MET A 86 -4.43 6.69 1.78
C MET A 86 -5.81 6.39 1.14
N ALA A 87 -6.90 6.74 1.81
CA ALA A 87 -8.26 6.62 1.27
C ALA A 87 -8.49 7.51 0.03
N MET A 88 -7.68 8.56 -0.13
CA MET A 88 -7.76 9.44 -1.31
C MET A 88 -7.14 8.85 -2.58
N ILE A 89 -6.47 7.70 -2.50
CA ILE A 89 -5.95 7.02 -3.69
C ILE A 89 -7.14 6.66 -4.59
N PRO A 90 -7.16 7.13 -5.85
CA PRO A 90 -8.33 6.98 -6.72
C PRO A 90 -8.42 5.57 -7.30
N CYS A 91 -8.80 4.61 -6.46
CA CYS A 91 -8.89 3.20 -6.81
C CYS A 91 -9.82 2.93 -8.02
N TRP A 92 -10.89 3.70 -8.15
CA TRP A 92 -11.86 3.61 -9.26
C TRP A 92 -11.26 3.97 -10.61
N SER A 93 -10.28 4.84 -10.67
CA SER A 93 -9.57 5.19 -11.89
C SER A 93 -8.42 4.22 -12.19
N ILE A 94 -7.71 3.77 -11.18
CA ILE A 94 -6.60 2.82 -11.32
C ILE A 94 -7.11 1.43 -11.75
N ARG A 95 -8.23 0.99 -11.19
CA ARG A 95 -8.89 -0.29 -11.50
C ARG A 95 -9.91 -0.19 -12.64
N GLU A 96 -10.16 1.02 -13.14
CA GLU A 96 -11.13 1.27 -14.22
C GLU A 96 -12.53 0.72 -13.92
N CYS A 97 -13.03 0.96 -12.71
CA CYS A 97 -14.34 0.50 -12.28
C CYS A 97 -15.48 1.21 -13.04
N SER A 98 -16.48 0.45 -13.47
CA SER A 98 -17.71 1.02 -14.02
C SER A 98 -18.56 1.68 -12.92
N GLU A 99 -19.53 2.51 -13.31
CA GLU A 99 -20.49 3.09 -12.36
C GLU A 99 -21.26 2.01 -11.58
N ASN A 100 -21.59 0.92 -12.25
CA ASN A 100 -22.28 -0.21 -11.63
C ASN A 100 -21.39 -0.91 -10.58
N ASP A 101 -20.10 -1.05 -10.84
CA ASP A 101 -19.15 -1.61 -9.87
C ASP A 101 -18.99 -0.71 -8.65
N ARG A 102 -19.02 0.62 -8.84
CA ARG A 102 -18.88 1.63 -7.76
C ARG A 102 -20.12 1.71 -6.87
N SER A 103 -21.30 1.54 -7.44
CA SER A 103 -22.58 1.79 -6.76
C SER A 103 -22.77 0.99 -5.47
N SER A 104 -22.16 -0.18 -5.37
CA SER A 104 -22.23 -1.06 -4.20
C SER A 104 -20.89 -1.26 -3.50
N CYS A 105 -19.87 -0.45 -3.82
CA CYS A 105 -18.54 -0.58 -3.28
C CYS A 105 -18.33 0.34 -2.08
N GLY A 106 -18.21 -0.22 -0.88
CA GLY A 106 -17.91 0.54 0.33
C GLY A 106 -16.56 1.27 0.27
N ALA A 107 -15.57 0.71 -0.42
CA ALA A 107 -14.28 1.36 -0.61
C ALA A 107 -14.36 2.65 -1.46
N TYR A 108 -15.30 2.72 -2.40
CA TYR A 108 -15.50 3.91 -3.24
C TYR A 108 -16.10 5.09 -2.47
N THR A 109 -16.92 4.81 -1.47
CA THR A 109 -17.65 5.82 -0.70
C THR A 109 -16.96 6.21 0.60
N ASP A 110 -16.03 5.40 1.10
CA ASP A 110 -15.35 5.66 2.36
C ASP A 110 -14.21 6.67 2.19
N ASN A 111 -14.27 7.76 2.94
CA ASN A 111 -13.26 8.83 2.93
C ASN A 111 -12.15 8.63 3.97
N PHE A 112 -12.28 7.64 4.85
CA PHE A 112 -11.43 7.51 6.04
C PHE A 112 -10.63 6.21 6.08
N GLN A 113 -10.99 5.25 5.25
CA GLN A 113 -10.31 3.97 5.17
C GLN A 113 -9.76 3.73 3.75
N PRO A 114 -8.52 3.28 3.61
CA PRO A 114 -8.04 2.86 2.31
C PRO A 114 -8.83 1.66 1.79
N CYS A 115 -8.89 1.48 0.49
CA CYS A 115 -9.73 0.46 -0.13
C CYS A 115 -9.40 -0.98 0.34
N TRP A 116 -8.16 -1.26 0.69
CA TRP A 116 -7.77 -2.58 1.19
C TRP A 116 -8.28 -2.90 2.60
N GLU A 117 -8.68 -1.88 3.37
CA GLU A 117 -9.30 -2.04 4.70
C GLU A 117 -10.83 -2.02 4.65
N ALA A 118 -11.44 -1.76 3.50
CA ALA A 118 -12.88 -1.71 3.37
C ALA A 118 -13.50 -3.10 3.62
N SER A 119 -14.55 -3.16 4.45
CA SER A 119 -15.26 -4.40 4.78
C SER A 119 -16.12 -4.92 3.61
N GLU A 120 -16.73 -4.03 2.85
CA GLU A 120 -17.62 -4.34 1.73
C GLU A 120 -17.03 -3.77 0.44
N LYS A 121 -16.24 -4.59 -0.23
CA LYS A 121 -15.65 -4.23 -1.53
C LYS A 121 -16.58 -4.64 -2.67
N GLY A 122 -16.56 -3.85 -3.74
CA GLY A 122 -17.26 -4.17 -4.95
C GLY A 122 -16.75 -5.44 -5.64
N ARG A 123 -17.51 -5.91 -6.63
CA ARG A 123 -17.27 -7.17 -7.33
C ARG A 123 -15.84 -7.34 -7.86
N LEU A 124 -15.22 -6.28 -8.38
CA LEU A 124 -13.88 -6.35 -8.95
C LEU A 124 -12.77 -6.57 -7.90
N CYS A 125 -13.01 -6.19 -6.65
CA CYS A 125 -11.99 -6.22 -5.60
C CYS A 125 -12.26 -7.24 -4.49
N LYS A 126 -13.46 -7.82 -4.45
CA LYS A 126 -13.92 -8.66 -3.34
C LYS A 126 -13.02 -9.85 -3.03
N ASN A 127 -12.45 -10.48 -4.05
CA ASN A 127 -11.63 -11.69 -3.94
C ASN A 127 -10.16 -11.45 -4.32
N GLU A 128 -9.77 -10.19 -4.47
CA GLU A 128 -8.40 -9.82 -4.86
C GLU A 128 -7.45 -9.84 -3.67
N ASN A 129 -6.20 -10.21 -3.93
CA ASN A 129 -5.12 -9.99 -2.99
C ASN A 129 -4.68 -8.53 -3.06
N CYS A 130 -5.06 -7.73 -2.08
CA CYS A 130 -4.77 -6.30 -2.06
C CYS A 130 -3.28 -5.98 -2.07
N ARG A 131 -2.44 -6.82 -1.47
CA ARG A 131 -0.99 -6.64 -1.50
C ARG A 131 -0.44 -6.57 -2.93
N ASP A 132 -0.97 -7.37 -3.84
CA ASP A 132 -0.54 -7.44 -5.25
C ASP A 132 -1.35 -6.50 -6.16
N CYS A 133 -2.30 -5.76 -5.60
CA CYS A 133 -3.16 -4.86 -6.35
C CYS A 133 -2.42 -3.59 -6.79
N LYS A 134 -2.70 -3.15 -8.02
CA LYS A 134 -2.15 -1.89 -8.57
C LYS A 134 -2.47 -0.68 -7.69
N VAL A 135 -3.62 -0.64 -7.03
CA VAL A 135 -4.01 0.47 -6.14
C VAL A 135 -3.10 0.53 -4.93
N TYR A 136 -2.91 -0.58 -4.24
CA TYR A 136 -2.01 -0.66 -3.10
C TYR A 136 -0.57 -0.29 -3.47
N ASN A 137 -0.12 -0.73 -4.65
CA ASN A 137 1.24 -0.50 -5.14
C ASN A 137 1.40 0.82 -5.93
N SER A 138 0.33 1.61 -6.10
CA SER A 138 0.40 2.90 -6.78
C SER A 138 1.03 4.01 -5.95
N LEU A 139 1.09 3.83 -4.64
CA LEU A 139 1.64 4.82 -3.72
C LEU A 139 3.14 4.97 -3.93
N ASP A 140 3.52 6.10 -4.51
CA ASP A 140 4.92 6.48 -4.66
C ASP A 140 5.48 6.91 -3.31
N THR A 141 6.52 6.24 -2.86
CA THR A 141 7.14 6.47 -1.56
C THR A 141 8.00 7.74 -1.51
N GLU A 142 8.37 8.28 -2.67
CA GLU A 142 9.12 9.53 -2.75
C GLU A 142 8.20 10.75 -2.87
N THR A 143 7.17 10.65 -3.71
CA THR A 143 6.32 11.78 -4.10
C THR A 143 4.91 11.73 -3.52
N GLY A 144 4.52 10.60 -2.94
CA GLY A 144 3.23 10.44 -2.25
C GLY A 144 2.01 10.43 -3.16
N ILE A 145 0.83 10.60 -2.56
CA ILE A 145 -0.47 10.44 -3.24
C ILE A 145 -0.70 11.50 -4.33
N LYS A 146 -0.17 12.70 -4.14
CA LYS A 146 -0.36 13.77 -5.12
C LYS A 146 0.23 13.44 -6.49
N ALA A 147 1.32 12.68 -6.54
CA ALA A 147 1.88 12.19 -7.79
C ALA A 147 0.92 11.24 -8.51
N VAL A 148 0.30 10.33 -7.78
CA VAL A 148 -0.73 9.43 -8.33
C VAL A 148 -1.87 10.21 -8.96
N LEU A 149 -2.37 11.23 -8.26
CA LEU A 149 -3.44 12.08 -8.78
C LEU A 149 -3.02 12.83 -10.07
N LYS A 150 -1.81 13.35 -10.11
CA LYS A 150 -1.28 14.07 -11.29
C LYS A 150 -1.14 13.19 -12.53
N THR A 151 -0.92 11.89 -12.37
CA THR A 151 -0.83 10.96 -13.51
C THR A 151 -2.19 10.60 -14.10
N LEU A 152 -3.27 10.82 -13.36
CA LEU A 152 -4.64 10.47 -13.75
C LEU A 152 -5.46 11.67 -14.22
N LEU A 153 -4.99 12.87 -14.01
CA LEU A 153 -5.62 14.14 -14.42
C LEU A 153 -4.91 14.76 -15.62
#